data_083b42c00f874e0f38a78e5060ee340d
#
_entry.id   083b42c00f874e0f38a78e5060ee340d
#
_cell.length_a   1.000
_cell.length_b   1.000
_cell.length_c   1.000
_cell.angle_alpha   90.00
_cell.angle_beta   90.00
_cell.angle_gamma   90.00
#
_symmetry.space_group_name_H-M   'P 1'
#
loop_
_entity.id
_entity.type
_entity.pdbx_description
1 polymer ?
#
loop_
_entity_poly.entity_id
_entity_poly.type
_entity_poly.pdbx_seq_one_letter_code
_entity_poly.pdbx_strand_id
1 'polypeptide(L)'
;MDALHTSSSGSELNQVLKSNACGPTNFRNSSHSVRLLEDLLILRKSEVLCDIRFKTDDGTIIFGHKNVLMAASPYFSAMFSNFDESNKDLVNIRELDSTILRQLVDYIYTGEIMITKENVQVLLPTANLLQLNYVSGACAEFLQTQLDPSNCIGIKEFADLHNCMELVLSSEAYIKKRFLEVAECDEFLSLSFQKLLELISCNDLSVSFEEKVFECVINWVKHELICRKDFLEKLMEHVRLPLASTQYILQKVIKEPLLKHSPKCKDYVFEALHFNLLKSVQRFTIPLSIRCRPRQFDNSQKVILMFSQSDTLPNCYTQWYDPSINLRENAPGINHSCVTAGVGVIKDQFVFVVGGMNRSSSRSVSMLDVSLQLPCWVPMVDMLVSRHRLGVGVLDDCLYAVGGHDDTSALNSVEVFDVGIQKWRMVTSMTIARSHLGVCVLNNRLYAVGGNNDSSTLKSVECYDPSLDTWTQVADMSVCRSGFGIGILDGVIYVIGGYTESEFLNSVQAFSPSDGVWSTIADMEACRYNPVISLDGLLYVMGGDTDSYAVDSVEIYDPNTNTWSKRETLLTDQIYNGVVVHRPPHFRTN
;
A
#
# COMPACT_ATOMS: atom_id res chain seq x y z
N MET A 1 -2.51 -60.08 -67.33
CA MET A 1 -3.89 -60.31 -66.83
C MET A 1 -3.79 -60.31 -65.33
N ASP A 2 -4.29 -59.39 -64.52
CA ASP A 2 -5.46 -58.54 -64.62
C ASP A 2 -5.19 -57.21 -63.91
N ALA A 3 -5.71 -56.16 -64.56
CA ALA A 3 -5.77 -54.84 -63.96
C ALA A 3 -6.92 -54.78 -62.94
N LEU A 4 -6.66 -54.38 -61.69
CA LEU A 4 -7.71 -54.09 -60.75
C LEU A 4 -7.96 -52.58 -60.69
N HIS A 5 -9.17 -52.20 -61.05
CA HIS A 5 -9.76 -50.90 -60.91
C HIS A 5 -9.75 -50.41 -59.49
N THR A 6 -9.14 -49.25 -59.25
CA THR A 6 -9.36 -48.42 -58.06
C THR A 6 -9.53 -46.95 -58.45
N SER A 7 -10.72 -46.61 -58.94
CA SER A 7 -11.03 -45.25 -59.37
C SER A 7 -12.49 -44.83 -59.16
N SER A 8 -13.12 -45.23 -58.02
CA SER A 8 -14.48 -44.72 -57.73
C SER A 8 -14.70 -44.15 -56.33
N SER A 9 -13.78 -44.36 -55.37
CA SER A 9 -13.97 -43.86 -54.01
C SER A 9 -13.48 -42.40 -53.75
N GLY A 10 -12.66 -41.87 -54.67
CA GLY A 10 -12.14 -40.48 -54.51
C GLY A 10 -13.09 -39.38 -54.96
N SER A 11 -14.05 -39.74 -55.91
CA SER A 11 -15.02 -38.77 -56.44
C SER A 11 -16.22 -38.54 -55.49
N GLU A 12 -16.64 -39.56 -54.76
CA GLU A 12 -17.74 -39.44 -53.78
C GLU A 12 -17.33 -38.66 -52.55
N LEU A 13 -16.09 -38.84 -52.02
CA LEU A 13 -15.57 -38.08 -50.89
C LEU A 13 -15.44 -36.59 -51.24
N ASN A 14 -15.00 -36.25 -52.44
CA ASN A 14 -14.90 -34.85 -52.89
C ASN A 14 -16.26 -34.17 -53.14
N GLN A 15 -17.34 -34.95 -53.46
CA GLN A 15 -18.69 -34.40 -53.57
C GLN A 15 -19.32 -34.14 -52.17
N VAL A 16 -19.08 -35.00 -51.17
CA VAL A 16 -19.58 -34.83 -49.80
C VAL A 16 -18.90 -33.64 -49.13
N LEU A 17 -17.61 -33.39 -49.37
CA LEU A 17 -16.88 -32.24 -48.81
C LEU A 17 -17.25 -30.90 -49.46
N LYS A 18 -17.86 -30.90 -50.64
CA LYS A 18 -18.33 -29.67 -51.32
C LYS A 18 -19.69 -29.17 -50.85
N SER A 19 -20.45 -29.96 -50.09
CA SER A 19 -21.81 -29.60 -49.65
C SER A 19 -21.89 -28.89 -48.30
N ASN A 20 -20.80 -28.82 -47.53
CA ASN A 20 -20.74 -28.08 -46.25
C ASN A 20 -19.63 -27.04 -46.35
N ALA A 21 -20.00 -25.76 -46.24
CA ALA A 21 -19.10 -24.62 -46.18
C ALA A 21 -18.36 -24.60 -44.79
N CYS A 22 -17.58 -25.63 -44.54
CA CYS A 22 -16.71 -25.67 -43.36
C CYS A 22 -15.29 -25.32 -43.82
N GLY A 23 -14.79 -24.19 -43.36
CA GLY A 23 -13.39 -23.77 -43.58
C GLY A 23 -12.38 -24.75 -42.95
N PRO A 24 -11.09 -24.59 -43.22
CA PRO A 24 -10.07 -25.47 -42.69
C PRO A 24 -10.12 -25.45 -41.14
N THR A 25 -10.25 -26.63 -40.54
CA THR A 25 -10.32 -26.80 -39.09
C THR A 25 -8.97 -27.28 -38.57
N ASN A 26 -8.41 -26.56 -37.58
CA ASN A 26 -7.13 -26.91 -36.97
C ASN A 26 -7.35 -27.86 -35.80
N PHE A 27 -6.79 -29.06 -35.87
CA PHE A 27 -6.82 -30.04 -34.78
C PHE A 27 -5.49 -30.02 -34.03
N ARG A 28 -5.54 -29.78 -32.71
CA ARG A 28 -4.35 -29.77 -31.84
C ARG A 28 -4.35 -31.00 -30.93
N ASN A 29 -3.29 -31.78 -31.02
CA ASN A 29 -3.05 -32.86 -30.04
C ASN A 29 -2.31 -32.30 -28.82
N SER A 30 -3.00 -32.08 -27.71
CA SER A 30 -2.46 -31.49 -26.47
C SER A 30 -1.47 -32.42 -25.76
N SER A 31 -1.52 -33.73 -26.00
CA SER A 31 -0.61 -34.70 -25.37
C SER A 31 0.67 -34.97 -26.19
N HIS A 32 0.79 -34.37 -27.38
CA HIS A 32 1.90 -34.67 -28.29
C HIS A 32 3.27 -34.32 -27.73
N SER A 33 3.41 -33.12 -27.15
CA SER A 33 4.68 -32.64 -26.58
C SER A 33 5.10 -33.47 -25.35
N VAL A 34 4.15 -33.87 -24.53
CA VAL A 34 4.42 -34.69 -23.33
C VAL A 34 4.95 -36.06 -23.75
N ARG A 35 4.28 -36.76 -24.67
CA ARG A 35 4.75 -38.07 -25.15
C ARG A 35 6.14 -37.99 -25.77
N LEU A 36 6.41 -36.96 -26.57
CA LEU A 36 7.71 -36.78 -27.21
C LEU A 36 8.83 -36.63 -26.17
N LEU A 37 8.61 -35.89 -25.09
CA LEU A 37 9.58 -35.73 -23.99
C LEU A 37 9.74 -37.03 -23.18
N GLU A 38 8.65 -37.77 -22.94
CA GLU A 38 8.68 -39.08 -22.29
C GLU A 38 9.52 -40.09 -23.10
N ASP A 39 9.34 -40.15 -24.44
CA ASP A 39 10.14 -41.00 -25.30
C ASP A 39 11.61 -40.60 -25.32
N LEU A 40 11.95 -39.30 -25.31
CA LEU A 40 13.30 -38.76 -25.20
C LEU A 40 13.94 -39.13 -23.85
N LEU A 41 13.16 -39.12 -22.78
CA LEU A 41 13.62 -39.54 -21.45
C LEU A 41 13.97 -41.04 -21.44
N ILE A 42 13.17 -41.89 -22.09
CA ILE A 42 13.44 -43.34 -22.22
C ILE A 42 14.74 -43.54 -23.00
N LEU A 43 14.94 -42.85 -24.11
CA LEU A 43 16.17 -42.91 -24.90
C LEU A 43 17.37 -42.47 -24.07
N ARG A 44 17.26 -41.40 -23.30
CA ARG A 44 18.32 -40.93 -22.41
C ARG A 44 18.67 -41.95 -21.32
N LYS A 45 17.65 -42.52 -20.67
CA LYS A 45 17.87 -43.56 -19.63
C LYS A 45 18.51 -44.83 -20.19
N SER A 46 18.26 -45.13 -21.47
CA SER A 46 18.89 -46.26 -22.17
C SER A 46 20.20 -45.88 -22.86
N GLU A 47 20.70 -44.66 -22.65
CA GLU A 47 21.92 -44.09 -23.24
C GLU A 47 21.92 -44.09 -24.78
N VAL A 48 20.77 -44.15 -25.37
CA VAL A 48 20.58 -44.19 -26.83
C VAL A 48 20.52 -42.78 -27.40
N LEU A 49 21.28 -42.55 -28.48
CA LEU A 49 21.37 -41.24 -29.17
C LEU A 49 21.84 -40.06 -28.31
N CYS A 50 22.39 -40.32 -27.12
CA CYS A 50 22.97 -39.27 -26.28
C CYS A 50 24.28 -38.76 -26.90
N ASP A 51 24.30 -37.48 -27.26
CA ASP A 51 25.44 -36.82 -27.91
C ASP A 51 26.26 -35.95 -26.93
N ILE A 52 25.90 -35.97 -25.63
CA ILE A 52 26.64 -35.30 -24.56
C ILE A 52 26.67 -36.14 -23.27
N ARG A 53 27.79 -36.10 -22.57
CA ARG A 53 27.99 -36.69 -21.23
C ARG A 53 28.61 -35.64 -20.32
N PHE A 54 28.01 -35.42 -19.16
CA PHE A 54 28.58 -34.58 -18.10
C PHE A 54 29.26 -35.44 -17.06
N LYS A 55 30.52 -35.17 -16.79
CA LYS A 55 31.28 -35.82 -15.71
C LYS A 55 31.46 -34.83 -14.58
N THR A 56 30.95 -35.15 -13.41
CA THR A 56 31.11 -34.40 -12.16
C THR A 56 32.39 -34.76 -11.42
N ASP A 57 32.74 -33.98 -10.41
CA ASP A 57 34.01 -34.17 -9.67
C ASP A 57 34.08 -35.51 -8.91
N ASP A 58 32.93 -36.05 -8.51
CA ASP A 58 32.80 -37.38 -7.91
C ASP A 58 32.91 -38.55 -8.92
N GLY A 59 33.09 -38.23 -10.21
CA GLY A 59 33.19 -39.18 -11.27
C GLY A 59 31.86 -39.66 -11.86
N THR A 60 30.73 -39.19 -11.37
CA THR A 60 29.39 -39.54 -11.90
C THR A 60 29.25 -39.03 -13.34
N ILE A 61 28.66 -39.87 -14.21
CA ILE A 61 28.36 -39.50 -15.60
C ILE A 61 26.86 -39.33 -15.77
N ILE A 62 26.45 -38.20 -16.36
CA ILE A 62 25.07 -37.88 -16.67
C ILE A 62 24.94 -37.69 -18.18
N PHE A 63 24.09 -38.49 -18.81
CA PHE A 63 23.84 -38.46 -20.24
C PHE A 63 22.79 -37.43 -20.61
N GLY A 64 22.86 -36.88 -21.83
CA GLY A 64 21.89 -35.93 -22.34
C GLY A 64 21.87 -35.84 -23.86
N HIS A 65 20.86 -35.11 -24.38
CA HIS A 65 20.77 -34.72 -25.78
C HIS A 65 21.00 -33.22 -25.89
N LYS A 66 22.01 -32.76 -26.61
CA LYS A 66 22.36 -31.32 -26.74
C LYS A 66 21.18 -30.47 -27.14
N ASN A 67 20.41 -30.93 -28.13
CA ASN A 67 19.24 -30.17 -28.62
C ASN A 67 18.15 -29.97 -27.56
N VAL A 68 17.89 -30.96 -26.71
CA VAL A 68 16.91 -30.85 -25.60
C VAL A 68 17.41 -29.89 -24.52
N LEU A 69 18.68 -30.04 -24.13
CA LEU A 69 19.32 -29.20 -23.12
C LEU A 69 19.40 -27.73 -23.58
N MET A 70 19.75 -27.47 -24.85
CA MET A 70 19.81 -26.14 -25.44
C MET A 70 18.42 -25.48 -25.51
N ALA A 71 17.39 -26.25 -25.83
CA ALA A 71 16.02 -25.75 -25.90
C ALA A 71 15.47 -25.32 -24.53
N ALA A 72 15.91 -25.99 -23.46
CA ALA A 72 15.41 -25.77 -22.10
C ALA A 72 16.22 -24.74 -21.28
N SER A 73 17.51 -24.53 -21.63
CA SER A 73 18.42 -23.72 -20.84
C SER A 73 19.31 -22.83 -21.69
N PRO A 74 19.25 -21.49 -21.53
CA PRO A 74 20.17 -20.57 -22.18
C PRO A 74 21.66 -20.86 -21.84
N TYR A 75 21.96 -21.35 -20.65
CA TYR A 75 23.30 -21.78 -20.27
C TYR A 75 23.83 -22.90 -21.18
N PHE A 76 23.05 -23.97 -21.38
CA PHE A 76 23.44 -25.06 -22.28
C PHE A 76 23.44 -24.61 -23.73
N SER A 77 22.53 -23.72 -24.13
CA SER A 77 22.53 -23.13 -25.47
C SER A 77 23.84 -22.37 -25.74
N ALA A 78 24.29 -21.55 -24.79
CA ALA A 78 25.58 -20.85 -24.90
C ALA A 78 26.77 -21.83 -24.94
N MET A 79 26.79 -22.82 -24.02
CA MET A 79 27.86 -23.82 -23.90
C MET A 79 28.08 -24.58 -25.20
N PHE A 80 27.01 -25.03 -25.88
CA PHE A 80 27.12 -25.82 -27.08
C PHE A 80 27.18 -25.02 -28.39
N SER A 81 26.91 -23.71 -28.37
CA SER A 81 26.99 -22.87 -29.57
C SER A 81 28.29 -22.09 -29.66
N ASN A 82 28.85 -21.61 -28.55
CA ASN A 82 29.89 -20.57 -28.55
C ASN A 82 31.21 -20.94 -27.88
N PHE A 83 31.31 -22.13 -27.29
CA PHE A 83 32.48 -22.55 -26.54
C PHE A 83 33.11 -23.85 -27.11
N ASP A 84 34.32 -24.19 -26.66
CA ASP A 84 35.06 -25.39 -27.03
C ASP A 84 34.29 -26.71 -26.77
N GLU A 85 33.30 -26.65 -25.89
CA GLU A 85 32.42 -27.77 -25.54
C GLU A 85 31.46 -28.17 -26.67
N SER A 86 31.29 -27.31 -27.67
CA SER A 86 30.38 -27.55 -28.83
C SER A 86 30.75 -28.88 -29.56
N ASN A 87 32.02 -29.19 -29.68
CA ASN A 87 32.56 -30.37 -30.39
C ASN A 87 32.91 -31.55 -29.47
N LYS A 88 32.64 -31.42 -28.15
CA LYS A 88 32.96 -32.49 -27.17
C LYS A 88 31.75 -33.37 -26.90
N ASP A 89 31.97 -34.66 -26.75
CA ASP A 89 30.97 -35.64 -26.27
C ASP A 89 31.01 -35.79 -24.76
N LEU A 90 32.09 -35.33 -24.10
CA LEU A 90 32.30 -35.37 -22.66
C LEU A 90 32.72 -33.99 -22.17
N VAL A 91 31.95 -33.44 -21.24
CA VAL A 91 32.23 -32.17 -20.57
C VAL A 91 32.39 -32.43 -19.07
N ASN A 92 33.49 -31.92 -18.50
CA ASN A 92 33.69 -31.97 -17.05
C ASN A 92 33.01 -30.76 -16.41
N ILE A 93 32.01 -31.02 -15.58
CA ILE A 93 31.33 -29.98 -14.79
C ILE A 93 31.91 -30.02 -13.38
N ARG A 94 32.51 -28.92 -12.97
CA ARG A 94 33.13 -28.77 -11.65
C ARG A 94 32.24 -28.02 -10.69
N GLU A 95 32.44 -28.27 -9.39
CA GLU A 95 31.76 -27.55 -8.31
C GLU A 95 30.23 -27.70 -8.27
N LEU A 96 29.66 -28.64 -9.02
CA LEU A 96 28.24 -28.98 -8.96
C LEU A 96 28.01 -30.36 -8.36
N ASP A 97 27.05 -30.47 -7.45
CA ASP A 97 26.59 -31.73 -6.88
C ASP A 97 25.95 -32.60 -7.97
N SER A 98 26.43 -33.85 -8.08
CA SER A 98 25.99 -34.79 -9.11
C SER A 98 24.51 -35.15 -9.00
N THR A 99 23.99 -35.24 -7.76
CA THR A 99 22.58 -35.54 -7.50
C THR A 99 21.69 -34.40 -7.94
N ILE A 100 22.07 -33.18 -7.61
CA ILE A 100 21.33 -31.96 -8.00
C ILE A 100 21.39 -31.75 -9.51
N LEU A 101 22.58 -31.90 -10.12
CA LEU A 101 22.71 -31.81 -11.58
C LEU A 101 21.82 -32.84 -12.29
N ARG A 102 21.78 -34.08 -11.78
CA ARG A 102 20.90 -35.13 -12.32
C ARG A 102 19.43 -34.74 -12.18
N GLN A 103 19.00 -34.25 -11.02
CA GLN A 103 17.60 -33.78 -10.83
C GLN A 103 17.24 -32.66 -11.79
N LEU A 104 18.14 -31.70 -12.03
CA LEU A 104 17.89 -30.60 -12.97
C LEU A 104 17.85 -31.06 -14.43
N VAL A 105 18.71 -31.99 -14.81
CA VAL A 105 18.66 -32.61 -16.14
C VAL A 105 17.41 -33.49 -16.28
N ASP A 106 16.99 -34.23 -15.24
CA ASP A 106 15.73 -34.98 -15.24
C ASP A 106 14.51 -34.03 -15.40
N TYR A 107 14.53 -32.89 -14.68
CA TYR A 107 13.52 -31.83 -14.81
C TYR A 107 13.37 -31.36 -16.26
N ILE A 108 14.45 -31.16 -17.00
CA ILE A 108 14.40 -30.71 -18.40
C ILE A 108 13.59 -31.66 -19.29
N TYR A 109 13.59 -32.97 -18.97
CA TYR A 109 12.83 -33.97 -19.75
C TYR A 109 11.43 -34.23 -19.20
N THR A 110 11.20 -34.05 -17.90
CA THR A 110 9.94 -34.40 -17.23
C THR A 110 9.04 -33.19 -16.97
N GLY A 111 9.63 -32.01 -16.80
CA GLY A 111 8.95 -30.83 -16.28
C GLY A 111 8.66 -30.90 -14.77
N GLU A 112 9.10 -31.95 -14.06
CA GLU A 112 8.84 -32.17 -12.65
C GLU A 112 10.11 -32.03 -11.82
N ILE A 113 10.04 -31.35 -10.68
CA ILE A 113 11.13 -31.18 -9.73
C ILE A 113 10.64 -31.33 -8.30
N MET A 114 11.38 -32.10 -7.49
CA MET A 114 11.09 -32.23 -6.07
C MET A 114 12.01 -31.31 -5.26
N ILE A 115 11.42 -30.38 -4.52
CA ILE A 115 12.12 -29.43 -3.66
C ILE A 115 11.89 -29.83 -2.21
N THR A 116 12.97 -29.96 -1.45
CA THR A 116 12.95 -30.31 -0.03
C THR A 116 13.84 -29.38 0.78
N LYS A 117 13.74 -29.41 2.11
CA LYS A 117 14.60 -28.62 3.00
C LYS A 117 16.08 -28.96 2.84
N GLU A 118 16.36 -30.21 2.52
CA GLU A 118 17.72 -30.77 2.39
C GLU A 118 18.38 -30.35 1.06
N ASN A 119 17.60 -30.23 -0.03
CA ASN A 119 18.17 -29.96 -1.35
C ASN A 119 18.08 -28.50 -1.81
N VAL A 120 17.14 -27.70 -1.27
CA VAL A 120 16.84 -26.36 -1.76
C VAL A 120 18.05 -25.42 -1.73
N GLN A 121 18.93 -25.56 -0.73
CA GLN A 121 20.12 -24.71 -0.58
C GLN A 121 21.17 -24.94 -1.69
N VAL A 122 21.21 -26.12 -2.28
CA VAL A 122 22.10 -26.44 -3.41
C VAL A 122 21.38 -26.34 -4.74
N LEU A 123 20.08 -26.65 -4.74
CA LEU A 123 19.23 -26.65 -5.93
C LEU A 123 19.04 -25.22 -6.49
N LEU A 124 18.75 -24.24 -5.64
CA LEU A 124 18.50 -22.86 -6.07
C LEU A 124 19.72 -22.21 -6.77
N PRO A 125 20.95 -22.24 -6.18
CA PRO A 125 22.13 -21.71 -6.86
C PRO A 125 22.44 -22.42 -8.19
N THR A 126 22.27 -23.74 -8.22
CA THR A 126 22.52 -24.54 -9.41
C THR A 126 21.50 -24.26 -10.50
N ALA A 127 20.22 -24.11 -10.15
CA ALA A 127 19.16 -23.74 -11.09
C ALA A 127 19.38 -22.32 -11.67
N ASN A 128 19.83 -21.38 -10.84
CA ASN A 128 20.21 -20.02 -11.29
C ASN A 128 21.40 -20.08 -12.26
N LEU A 129 22.45 -20.84 -11.94
CA LEU A 129 23.62 -21.02 -12.82
C LEU A 129 23.19 -21.59 -14.18
N LEU A 130 22.34 -22.60 -14.18
CA LEU A 130 21.83 -23.22 -15.41
C LEU A 130 20.71 -22.41 -16.08
N GLN A 131 20.31 -21.26 -15.51
CA GLN A 131 19.24 -20.38 -16.01
C GLN A 131 17.89 -21.11 -16.19
N LEU A 132 17.56 -21.99 -15.25
CA LEU A 132 16.30 -22.70 -15.17
C LEU A 132 15.30 -21.91 -14.32
N ASN A 133 14.78 -20.81 -14.86
CA ASN A 133 14.01 -19.79 -14.12
C ASN A 133 12.80 -20.34 -13.35
N TYR A 134 12.09 -21.33 -13.91
CA TYR A 134 10.95 -21.95 -13.23
C TYR A 134 11.39 -22.67 -11.94
N VAL A 135 12.50 -23.41 -11.98
CA VAL A 135 13.01 -24.13 -10.80
C VAL A 135 13.50 -23.14 -9.75
N SER A 136 14.19 -22.07 -10.17
CA SER A 136 14.61 -21.00 -9.25
C SER A 136 13.42 -20.33 -8.57
N GLY A 137 12.37 -20.02 -9.33
CA GLY A 137 11.12 -19.46 -8.78
C GLY A 137 10.44 -20.41 -7.80
N ALA A 138 10.33 -21.70 -8.15
CA ALA A 138 9.75 -22.71 -7.27
C ALA A 138 10.55 -22.91 -5.98
N CYS A 139 11.89 -22.84 -6.04
CA CYS A 139 12.74 -22.84 -4.84
C CYS A 139 12.52 -21.60 -3.96
N ALA A 140 12.38 -20.42 -4.57
CA ALA A 140 12.10 -19.19 -3.85
C ALA A 140 10.72 -19.25 -3.16
N GLU A 141 9.69 -19.71 -3.86
CA GLU A 141 8.35 -19.90 -3.31
C GLU A 141 8.38 -20.91 -2.14
N PHE A 142 9.08 -22.05 -2.30
CA PHE A 142 9.25 -23.02 -1.22
C PHE A 142 9.88 -22.38 0.01
N LEU A 143 11.00 -21.65 -0.14
CA LEU A 143 11.68 -20.96 0.97
C LEU A 143 10.80 -19.90 1.62
N GLN A 144 10.00 -19.19 0.84
CA GLN A 144 9.03 -18.22 1.36
C GLN A 144 8.00 -18.88 2.29
N THR A 145 7.53 -20.10 1.97
CA THR A 145 6.61 -20.85 2.84
C THR A 145 7.27 -21.35 4.13
N GLN A 146 8.61 -21.43 4.17
CA GLN A 146 9.37 -21.89 5.33
C GLN A 146 9.90 -20.76 6.22
N LEU A 147 9.51 -19.50 5.95
CA LEU A 147 9.94 -18.36 6.77
C LEU A 147 9.42 -18.47 8.21
N ASP A 148 10.33 -18.37 9.15
CA ASP A 148 10.11 -18.41 10.59
C ASP A 148 10.98 -17.35 11.27
N PRO A 149 10.63 -16.80 12.45
CA PRO A 149 11.46 -15.82 13.14
C PRO A 149 12.91 -16.25 13.38
N SER A 150 13.17 -17.56 13.51
CA SER A 150 14.50 -18.12 13.78
C SER A 150 15.38 -18.31 12.54
N ASN A 151 14.82 -18.23 11.30
CA ASN A 151 15.54 -18.49 10.05
C ASN A 151 15.44 -17.40 9.00
N CYS A 152 14.57 -16.40 9.20
CA CYS A 152 14.23 -15.40 8.18
C CYS A 152 15.40 -14.50 7.80
N ILE A 153 16.34 -14.24 8.72
CA ILE A 153 17.56 -13.46 8.45
C ILE A 153 18.51 -14.27 7.56
N GLY A 154 18.74 -15.54 7.91
CA GLY A 154 19.55 -16.46 7.11
C GLY A 154 18.99 -16.68 5.70
N ILE A 155 17.67 -16.84 5.57
CA ILE A 155 16.98 -16.96 4.26
C ILE A 155 17.15 -15.67 3.44
N LYS A 156 17.03 -14.49 4.06
CA LYS A 156 17.25 -13.21 3.37
C LYS A 156 18.69 -13.09 2.84
N GLU A 157 19.68 -13.43 3.67
CA GLU A 157 21.10 -13.40 3.29
C GLU A 157 21.41 -14.38 2.15
N PHE A 158 20.84 -15.57 2.23
CA PHE A 158 20.95 -16.57 1.17
C PHE A 158 20.31 -16.10 -0.15
N ALA A 159 19.13 -15.48 -0.07
CA ALA A 159 18.44 -14.94 -1.23
C ALA A 159 19.21 -13.78 -1.89
N ASP A 160 19.81 -12.91 -1.09
CA ASP A 160 20.63 -11.79 -1.55
C ASP A 160 21.90 -12.29 -2.25
N LEU A 161 22.60 -13.26 -1.65
CA LEU A 161 23.79 -13.90 -2.23
C LEU A 161 23.52 -14.50 -3.62
N HIS A 162 22.32 -15.04 -3.83
CA HIS A 162 21.93 -15.70 -5.07
C HIS A 162 21.04 -14.84 -5.99
N ASN A 163 20.93 -13.50 -5.73
CA ASN A 163 20.17 -12.54 -6.52
C ASN A 163 18.67 -12.90 -6.70
N CYS A 164 18.06 -13.54 -5.69
CA CYS A 164 16.64 -13.87 -5.69
C CYS A 164 15.81 -12.71 -5.10
N MET A 165 15.63 -11.63 -5.87
CA MET A 165 15.03 -10.37 -5.39
C MET A 165 13.64 -10.55 -4.78
N GLU A 166 12.80 -11.41 -5.31
CA GLU A 166 11.45 -11.68 -4.79
C GLU A 166 11.52 -12.27 -3.37
N LEU A 167 12.42 -13.23 -3.15
CA LEU A 167 12.64 -13.83 -1.82
C LEU A 167 13.30 -12.84 -0.85
N VAL A 168 14.18 -11.95 -1.33
CA VAL A 168 14.77 -10.86 -0.51
C VAL A 168 13.65 -9.96 0.01
N LEU A 169 12.77 -9.48 -0.88
CA LEU A 169 11.68 -8.57 -0.53
C LEU A 169 10.67 -9.23 0.43
N SER A 170 10.29 -10.48 0.18
CA SER A 170 9.34 -11.19 1.04
C SER A 170 9.93 -11.50 2.43
N SER A 171 11.21 -11.88 2.50
CA SER A 171 11.91 -12.09 3.78
C SER A 171 12.08 -10.79 4.56
N GLU A 172 12.38 -9.68 3.88
CA GLU A 172 12.47 -8.36 4.51
C GLU A 172 11.14 -7.90 5.06
N ALA A 173 10.05 -8.06 4.31
CA ALA A 173 8.70 -7.76 4.77
C ALA A 173 8.32 -8.63 5.99
N TYR A 174 8.69 -9.91 5.99
CA TYR A 174 8.48 -10.81 7.12
C TYR A 174 9.23 -10.35 8.38
N ILE A 175 10.53 -10.01 8.25
CA ILE A 175 11.37 -9.52 9.36
C ILE A 175 10.77 -8.24 9.95
N LYS A 176 10.38 -7.27 9.10
CA LYS A 176 9.78 -6.02 9.56
C LYS A 176 8.44 -6.22 10.27
N LYS A 177 7.61 -7.12 9.76
CA LYS A 177 6.29 -7.42 10.31
C LYS A 177 6.36 -8.15 11.66
N ARG A 178 7.31 -9.07 11.83
CA ARG A 178 7.49 -9.88 13.05
C ARG A 178 8.75 -9.52 13.83
N PHE A 179 9.15 -8.25 13.76
CA PHE A 179 10.43 -7.77 14.33
C PHE A 179 10.66 -8.22 15.78
N LEU A 180 9.66 -8.15 16.64
CA LEU A 180 9.82 -8.49 18.06
C LEU A 180 10.15 -9.97 18.27
N GLU A 181 9.52 -10.87 17.52
CA GLU A 181 9.79 -12.31 17.58
C GLU A 181 11.19 -12.62 17.02
N VAL A 182 11.56 -11.95 15.92
CA VAL A 182 12.89 -12.09 15.29
C VAL A 182 13.99 -11.59 16.21
N ALA A 183 13.75 -10.49 16.93
CA ALA A 183 14.73 -9.89 17.84
C ALA A 183 15.06 -10.76 19.07
N GLU A 184 14.24 -11.76 19.38
CA GLU A 184 14.48 -12.75 20.46
C GLU A 184 15.31 -13.94 19.99
N CYS A 185 15.60 -14.08 18.67
CA CYS A 185 16.32 -15.21 18.10
C CYS A 185 17.83 -14.95 18.00
N ASP A 186 18.62 -16.04 18.00
CA ASP A 186 20.08 -15.99 17.93
C ASP A 186 20.60 -15.35 16.63
N GLU A 187 19.89 -15.53 15.51
CA GLU A 187 20.23 -14.90 14.24
C GLU A 187 20.27 -13.37 14.34
N PHE A 188 19.34 -12.76 15.09
CA PHE A 188 19.32 -11.32 15.32
C PHE A 188 20.55 -10.84 16.09
N LEU A 189 20.96 -11.58 17.11
CA LEU A 189 22.15 -11.27 17.90
C LEU A 189 23.45 -11.38 17.09
N SER A 190 23.45 -12.18 16.02
CA SER A 190 24.58 -12.35 15.10
C SER A 190 24.67 -11.26 14.01
N LEU A 191 23.67 -10.39 13.88
CA LEU A 191 23.66 -9.30 12.89
C LEU A 191 24.89 -8.40 13.01
N SER A 192 25.43 -7.98 11.85
CA SER A 192 26.44 -6.92 11.82
C SER A 192 25.83 -5.58 12.23
N PHE A 193 26.69 -4.67 12.69
CA PHE A 193 26.25 -3.30 13.03
C PHE A 193 25.47 -2.62 11.91
N GLN A 194 25.96 -2.74 10.67
CA GLN A 194 25.32 -2.08 9.52
C GLN A 194 23.90 -2.63 9.27
N LYS A 195 23.73 -3.94 9.29
CA LYS A 195 22.41 -4.58 9.09
C LYS A 195 21.42 -4.25 10.21
N LEU A 196 21.89 -4.23 11.47
CA LEU A 196 21.07 -3.82 12.59
C LEU A 196 20.66 -2.35 12.46
N LEU A 197 21.60 -1.46 12.10
CA LEU A 197 21.34 -0.03 11.91
C LEU A 197 20.29 0.19 10.82
N GLU A 198 20.44 -0.46 9.67
CA GLU A 198 19.47 -0.41 8.59
C GLU A 198 18.09 -0.83 9.06
N LEU A 199 17.99 -1.95 9.79
CA LEU A 199 16.72 -2.48 10.27
C LEU A 199 16.03 -1.53 11.26
N ILE A 200 16.74 -1.03 12.30
CA ILE A 200 16.14 -0.13 13.29
C ILE A 200 15.90 1.30 12.79
N SER A 201 16.54 1.70 11.69
CA SER A 201 16.29 3.00 11.05
C SER A 201 15.00 3.00 10.20
N CYS A 202 14.50 1.83 9.79
CA CYS A 202 13.31 1.70 8.97
C CYS A 202 12.07 2.29 9.67
N ASN A 203 11.28 3.04 8.90
CA ASN A 203 10.03 3.62 9.40
C ASN A 203 8.88 2.60 9.43
N ASP A 204 8.94 1.58 8.60
CA ASP A 204 7.94 0.52 8.41
C ASP A 204 8.14 -0.71 9.31
N LEU A 205 8.99 -0.58 10.35
CA LEU A 205 9.21 -1.62 11.34
C LEU A 205 7.99 -1.75 12.27
N SER A 206 7.38 -2.92 12.32
CA SER A 206 6.20 -3.20 13.15
C SER A 206 6.61 -3.42 14.61
N VAL A 207 6.45 -2.40 15.44
CA VAL A 207 6.72 -2.47 16.89
C VAL A 207 5.59 -1.83 17.67
N SER A 208 5.10 -2.51 18.69
CA SER A 208 4.03 -1.99 19.54
C SER A 208 4.49 -0.84 20.43
N PHE A 209 5.74 -0.87 20.86
CA PHE A 209 6.34 0.10 21.79
C PHE A 209 7.84 0.25 21.50
N GLU A 210 8.32 1.48 21.44
CA GLU A 210 9.75 1.78 21.24
C GLU A 210 10.65 1.30 22.38
N GLU A 211 10.09 1.04 23.55
CA GLU A 211 10.78 0.36 24.66
C GLU A 211 11.39 -0.97 24.22
N LYS A 212 10.69 -1.70 23.33
CA LYS A 212 11.18 -2.98 22.82
C LYS A 212 12.37 -2.82 21.87
N VAL A 213 12.36 -1.78 21.03
CA VAL A 213 13.52 -1.47 20.17
C VAL A 213 14.73 -1.12 21.01
N PHE A 214 14.53 -0.34 22.08
CA PHE A 214 15.59 -0.06 23.04
C PHE A 214 16.15 -1.35 23.66
N GLU A 215 15.28 -2.24 24.15
CA GLU A 215 15.69 -3.52 24.73
C GLU A 215 16.51 -4.36 23.74
N CYS A 216 16.06 -4.46 22.48
CA CYS A 216 16.77 -5.19 21.41
C CYS A 216 18.17 -4.61 21.18
N VAL A 217 18.31 -3.30 21.07
CA VAL A 217 19.61 -2.62 20.89
C VAL A 217 20.54 -2.91 22.07
N ILE A 218 20.05 -2.77 23.30
CA ILE A 218 20.86 -3.02 24.50
C ILE A 218 21.28 -4.50 24.57
N ASN A 219 20.41 -5.44 24.28
CA ASN A 219 20.72 -6.88 24.28
C ASN A 219 21.75 -7.21 23.21
N TRP A 220 21.63 -6.67 21.99
CA TRP A 220 22.61 -6.86 20.93
C TRP A 220 24.00 -6.32 21.32
N VAL A 221 24.08 -5.13 21.96
CA VAL A 221 25.36 -4.57 22.45
C VAL A 221 25.94 -5.45 23.57
N LYS A 222 25.11 -5.91 24.50
CA LYS A 222 25.54 -6.75 25.63
C LYS A 222 26.03 -8.12 25.21
N HIS A 223 25.52 -8.66 24.10
CA HIS A 223 25.92 -9.97 23.57
C HIS A 223 27.43 -10.04 23.26
N GLU A 224 28.00 -8.94 22.71
CA GLU A 224 29.43 -8.82 22.44
C GLU A 224 29.97 -7.46 22.91
N LEU A 225 29.87 -7.19 24.20
CA LEU A 225 30.11 -5.88 24.79
C LEU A 225 31.44 -5.24 24.39
N ILE A 226 32.51 -6.01 24.34
CA ILE A 226 33.86 -5.50 24.05
C ILE A 226 33.93 -4.91 22.62
N CYS A 227 33.30 -5.55 21.65
CA CYS A 227 33.34 -5.15 20.24
C CYS A 227 32.24 -4.16 19.87
N ARG A 228 31.09 -4.15 20.61
CA ARG A 228 29.87 -3.46 20.16
C ARG A 228 29.54 -2.19 20.93
N LYS A 229 30.19 -1.94 22.08
CA LYS A 229 29.89 -0.77 22.93
C LYS A 229 30.03 0.57 22.20
N ASP A 230 30.98 0.69 21.26
CA ASP A 230 31.27 1.92 20.55
C ASP A 230 30.21 2.26 19.48
N PHE A 231 29.39 1.28 19.10
CA PHE A 231 28.26 1.48 18.18
C PHE A 231 26.98 1.98 18.87
N LEU A 232 26.94 1.93 20.21
CA LEU A 232 25.74 2.27 20.99
C LEU A 232 25.19 3.68 20.66
N GLU A 233 26.06 4.69 20.58
CA GLU A 233 25.63 6.07 20.29
C GLU A 233 24.89 6.17 18.94
N LYS A 234 25.41 5.51 17.89
CA LYS A 234 24.80 5.52 16.56
C LYS A 234 23.49 4.74 16.53
N LEU A 235 23.41 3.61 17.23
CA LEU A 235 22.16 2.85 17.32
C LEU A 235 21.08 3.63 18.07
N MET A 236 21.44 4.29 19.17
CA MET A 236 20.52 5.09 19.97
C MET A 236 19.96 6.33 19.21
N GLU A 237 20.65 6.80 18.18
CA GLU A 237 20.14 7.83 17.29
C GLU A 237 18.86 7.41 16.57
N HIS A 238 18.68 6.11 16.31
CA HIS A 238 17.53 5.54 15.62
C HIS A 238 16.47 4.93 16.56
N VAL A 239 16.75 4.87 17.87
CA VAL A 239 15.76 4.51 18.88
C VAL A 239 14.89 5.73 19.20
N ARG A 240 13.59 5.62 19.04
CA ARG A 240 12.65 6.74 19.23
C ARG A 240 12.24 6.90 20.69
N LEU A 241 13.22 7.09 21.58
CA LEU A 241 13.01 7.23 23.02
C LEU A 241 11.91 8.23 23.42
N PRO A 242 11.69 9.36 22.72
CA PRO A 242 10.58 10.27 23.04
C PRO A 242 9.20 9.61 23.00
N LEU A 243 9.05 8.48 22.28
CA LEU A 243 7.80 7.73 22.21
C LEU A 243 7.64 6.68 23.32
N ALA A 244 8.72 6.42 24.08
CA ALA A 244 8.65 5.56 25.25
C ALA A 244 7.95 6.26 26.41
N SER A 245 7.31 5.49 27.30
CA SER A 245 6.64 6.03 28.47
C SER A 245 7.64 6.71 29.44
N THR A 246 7.24 7.81 30.04
CA THR A 246 8.07 8.53 31.05
C THR A 246 8.51 7.59 32.17
N GLN A 247 7.61 6.72 32.63
CA GLN A 247 7.90 5.73 33.64
C GLN A 247 9.02 4.76 33.23
N TYR A 248 8.96 4.26 31.98
CA TYR A 248 9.99 3.37 31.45
C TYR A 248 11.35 4.07 31.34
N ILE A 249 11.37 5.31 30.82
CA ILE A 249 12.60 6.11 30.71
C ILE A 249 13.26 6.28 32.08
N LEU A 250 12.50 6.67 33.10
CA LEU A 250 13.00 6.88 34.47
C LEU A 250 13.46 5.58 35.14
N GLN A 251 12.75 4.48 34.95
CA GLN A 251 13.00 3.23 35.67
C GLN A 251 14.02 2.32 34.98
N LYS A 252 14.10 2.34 33.66
CA LYS A 252 14.93 1.41 32.86
C LYS A 252 16.05 2.14 32.11
N VAL A 253 15.70 3.14 31.28
CA VAL A 253 16.68 3.79 30.39
C VAL A 253 17.75 4.54 31.17
N ILE A 254 17.39 5.39 32.14
CA ILE A 254 18.34 6.17 32.95
C ILE A 254 19.23 5.25 33.81
N LYS A 255 18.72 4.10 34.24
CA LYS A 255 19.46 3.14 35.05
C LYS A 255 20.41 2.25 34.26
N GLU A 256 20.30 2.23 32.91
CA GLU A 256 21.18 1.41 32.08
C GLU A 256 22.64 1.87 32.14
N PRO A 257 23.56 1.03 32.63
CA PRO A 257 24.97 1.42 32.83
C PRO A 257 25.68 1.87 31.55
N LEU A 258 25.32 1.28 30.40
CA LEU A 258 25.93 1.56 29.09
C LEU A 258 25.72 3.02 28.65
N LEU A 259 24.59 3.64 29.03
CA LEU A 259 24.26 5.01 28.64
C LEU A 259 24.98 6.05 29.50
N LYS A 260 25.44 5.67 30.71
CA LYS A 260 26.01 6.61 31.69
C LYS A 260 27.30 7.29 31.24
N HIS A 261 28.05 6.65 30.39
CA HIS A 261 29.37 7.09 29.94
C HIS A 261 29.35 7.85 28.61
N SER A 262 28.21 7.86 27.90
CA SER A 262 28.05 8.56 26.61
C SER A 262 27.30 9.87 26.79
N PRO A 263 27.91 11.04 26.48
CA PRO A 263 27.23 12.33 26.49
C PRO A 263 26.04 12.37 25.53
N LYS A 264 26.22 11.87 24.29
CA LYS A 264 25.14 11.84 23.28
C LYS A 264 23.93 11.01 23.72
N CYS A 265 24.15 9.85 24.33
CA CYS A 265 23.04 9.06 24.85
C CYS A 265 22.28 9.78 25.95
N LYS A 266 22.96 10.59 26.78
CA LYS A 266 22.30 11.45 27.78
C LYS A 266 21.46 12.53 27.12
N ASP A 267 21.95 13.13 26.03
CA ASP A 267 21.19 14.14 25.28
C ASP A 267 19.92 13.52 24.71
N TYR A 268 19.97 12.28 24.19
CA TYR A 268 18.78 11.56 23.71
C TYR A 268 17.77 11.27 24.82
N VAL A 269 18.24 10.91 26.02
CA VAL A 269 17.39 10.73 27.20
C VAL A 269 16.76 12.04 27.62
N PHE A 270 17.54 13.13 27.65
CA PHE A 270 17.03 14.46 27.96
C PHE A 270 15.98 14.93 26.95
N GLU A 271 16.23 14.75 25.64
CA GLU A 271 15.25 15.04 24.59
C GLU A 271 13.94 14.28 24.82
N ALA A 272 14.03 12.99 25.15
CA ALA A 272 12.86 12.16 25.43
C ALA A 272 12.05 12.64 26.63
N LEU A 273 12.72 12.98 27.73
CA LEU A 273 12.06 13.52 28.93
C LEU A 273 11.45 14.89 28.67
N HIS A 274 12.17 15.77 27.95
CA HIS A 274 11.69 17.10 27.58
C HIS A 274 10.44 16.99 26.67
N PHE A 275 10.46 16.12 25.66
CA PHE A 275 9.31 15.88 24.81
C PHE A 275 8.10 15.38 25.60
N ASN A 276 8.29 14.41 26.51
CA ASN A 276 7.21 13.90 27.36
C ASN A 276 6.67 14.96 28.33
N LEU A 277 7.55 15.84 28.86
CA LEU A 277 7.14 16.98 29.68
C LEU A 277 6.30 17.98 28.87
N LEU A 278 6.76 18.37 27.68
CA LEU A 278 6.01 19.26 26.80
C LEU A 278 4.65 18.68 26.46
N LYS A 279 4.59 17.38 26.16
CA LYS A 279 3.33 16.66 25.89
C LYS A 279 2.36 16.70 27.08
N SER A 280 2.87 16.76 28.33
CA SER A 280 2.05 16.85 29.54
C SER A 280 1.57 18.27 29.87
N VAL A 281 2.32 19.28 29.43
CA VAL A 281 2.07 20.71 29.76
C VAL A 281 1.41 21.44 28.59
N GLN A 282 1.88 21.21 27.37
CA GLN A 282 1.29 21.74 26.14
C GLN A 282 0.39 20.67 25.55
N ARG A 283 -0.86 21.04 25.25
CA ARG A 283 -1.85 20.11 24.71
C ARG A 283 -1.43 19.46 23.40
N PHE A 284 -0.44 20.00 22.70
CA PHE A 284 0.19 19.36 21.53
C PHE A 284 1.56 19.97 21.18
N THR A 285 2.53 19.11 20.84
CA THR A 285 3.83 19.50 20.25
C THR A 285 4.03 18.69 18.99
N ILE A 286 4.14 19.35 17.82
CA ILE A 286 4.47 18.66 16.58
C ILE A 286 5.92 18.17 16.66
N PRO A 287 6.17 16.90 16.40
CA PRO A 287 7.53 16.35 16.48
C PRO A 287 8.43 16.96 15.41
N LEU A 288 9.39 17.77 15.80
CA LEU A 288 10.41 18.35 14.90
C LEU A 288 11.52 17.36 14.55
N SER A 289 11.74 16.36 15.42
CA SER A 289 12.75 15.31 15.24
C SER A 289 12.12 14.01 14.71
N ILE A 290 12.86 13.28 13.85
CA ILE A 290 12.46 11.95 13.40
C ILE A 290 12.23 10.99 14.57
N ARG A 291 12.96 11.16 15.67
CA ARG A 291 12.82 10.35 16.90
C ARG A 291 11.50 10.57 17.63
N CYS A 292 10.88 11.71 17.44
CA CYS A 292 9.57 12.02 18.02
C CYS A 292 8.40 11.57 17.15
N ARG A 293 8.65 10.98 15.97
CA ARG A 293 7.62 10.48 15.06
C ARG A 293 7.43 8.99 15.27
N PRO A 294 6.20 8.50 15.38
CA PRO A 294 5.94 7.04 15.39
C PRO A 294 6.50 6.37 14.13
N ARG A 295 6.86 5.09 14.25
CA ARG A 295 7.10 4.26 13.07
C ARG A 295 5.76 4.07 12.36
N GLN A 296 5.78 4.17 11.06
CA GLN A 296 4.59 3.85 10.28
C GLN A 296 4.36 2.35 10.41
N PHE A 297 3.27 1.98 11.08
CA PHE A 297 2.80 0.62 11.02
C PHE A 297 2.51 0.28 9.55
N ASP A 298 2.61 -1.01 9.23
CA ASP A 298 2.36 -1.59 7.90
C ASP A 298 1.41 -0.72 7.07
N ASN A 299 1.95 -0.06 6.04
CA ASN A 299 1.24 0.85 5.15
C ASN A 299 0.08 0.17 4.39
N SER A 300 -0.12 -1.14 4.59
CA SER A 300 -1.09 -1.95 3.87
C SER A 300 -2.50 -1.90 4.46
N GLN A 301 -2.68 -1.46 5.71
CA GLN A 301 -4.02 -1.45 6.32
C GLN A 301 -4.48 -0.03 6.65
N LYS A 302 -5.28 0.51 5.75
CA LYS A 302 -6.00 1.77 5.97
C LYS A 302 -7.42 1.49 6.43
N VAL A 303 -7.95 2.39 7.25
CA VAL A 303 -9.33 2.37 7.73
C VAL A 303 -9.95 3.74 7.53
N ILE A 304 -11.26 3.79 7.63
CA ILE A 304 -12.02 5.03 7.50
C ILE A 304 -12.38 5.52 8.90
N LEU A 305 -12.05 6.78 9.20
CA LEU A 305 -12.59 7.50 10.34
C LEU A 305 -13.84 8.24 9.88
N MET A 306 -15.00 7.82 10.39
CA MET A 306 -16.31 8.42 10.11
C MET A 306 -16.69 9.43 11.17
N PHE A 307 -17.35 10.51 10.76
CA PHE A 307 -17.91 11.56 11.61
C PHE A 307 -19.43 11.49 11.51
N SER A 308 -20.08 11.18 12.61
CA SER A 308 -21.52 10.93 12.65
C SER A 308 -22.20 11.76 13.73
N GLN A 309 -23.50 11.97 13.57
CA GLN A 309 -24.38 12.51 14.60
C GLN A 309 -25.61 11.61 14.71
N SER A 310 -26.01 11.33 15.94
CA SER A 310 -27.26 10.62 16.22
C SER A 310 -28.37 11.63 16.47
N ASP A 311 -29.60 11.29 16.09
CA ASP A 311 -30.79 12.08 16.40
C ASP A 311 -31.02 12.24 17.91
N THR A 312 -30.46 11.33 18.71
CA THR A 312 -30.61 11.29 20.17
C THR A 312 -29.51 12.03 20.93
N LEU A 313 -28.37 12.30 20.29
CA LEU A 313 -27.20 12.92 20.92
C LEU A 313 -26.86 14.26 20.23
N PRO A 314 -26.77 15.37 20.99
CA PRO A 314 -26.48 16.69 20.42
C PRO A 314 -25.04 16.85 19.90
N ASN A 315 -24.15 15.93 20.26
CA ASN A 315 -22.74 15.99 19.92
C ASN A 315 -22.37 15.02 18.81
N CYS A 316 -21.47 15.43 17.94
CA CYS A 316 -20.83 14.53 16.99
C CYS A 316 -20.03 13.45 17.72
N TYR A 317 -20.02 12.29 17.14
CA TYR A 317 -19.14 11.20 17.56
C TYR A 317 -18.38 10.63 16.35
N THR A 318 -17.31 9.91 16.62
CA THR A 318 -16.45 9.35 15.59
C THR A 318 -16.39 7.84 15.72
N GLN A 319 -16.26 7.16 14.57
CA GLN A 319 -16.14 5.70 14.48
C GLN A 319 -15.07 5.29 13.50
N TRP A 320 -14.32 4.26 13.86
CA TRP A 320 -13.44 3.55 12.92
C TRP A 320 -14.27 2.57 12.10
N TYR A 321 -14.01 2.51 10.80
CA TYR A 321 -14.62 1.53 9.90
C TYR A 321 -13.56 0.87 9.02
N ASP A 322 -13.49 -0.46 9.09
CA ASP A 322 -12.69 -1.28 8.20
C ASP A 322 -13.62 -1.94 7.16
N PRO A 323 -13.59 -1.47 5.91
CA PRO A 323 -14.48 -2.01 4.88
C PRO A 323 -14.08 -3.43 4.42
N SER A 324 -12.84 -3.88 4.64
CA SER A 324 -12.37 -5.20 4.23
C SER A 324 -13.04 -6.33 5.02
N ILE A 325 -13.31 -6.09 6.30
CA ILE A 325 -13.95 -7.05 7.23
C ILE A 325 -15.29 -6.56 7.75
N ASN A 326 -15.78 -5.42 7.26
CA ASN A 326 -17.02 -4.75 7.69
C ASN A 326 -17.09 -4.55 9.21
N LEU A 327 -15.97 -4.19 9.84
CA LEU A 327 -15.85 -3.97 11.28
C LEU A 327 -15.97 -2.49 11.61
N ARG A 328 -16.74 -2.18 12.69
CA ARG A 328 -16.87 -0.83 13.26
C ARG A 328 -16.51 -0.83 14.73
N GLU A 329 -15.83 0.22 15.15
CA GLU A 329 -15.54 0.49 16.55
C GLU A 329 -15.67 1.99 16.84
N ASN A 330 -15.97 2.33 18.08
CA ASN A 330 -16.00 3.71 18.51
C ASN A 330 -14.59 4.32 18.48
N ALA A 331 -14.48 5.49 17.89
CA ALA A 331 -13.29 6.32 17.92
C ALA A 331 -13.39 7.35 19.05
N PRO A 332 -12.30 8.09 19.36
CA PRO A 332 -12.30 9.09 20.43
C PRO A 332 -13.36 10.16 20.22
N GLY A 333 -14.18 10.43 21.22
CA GLY A 333 -15.22 11.47 21.17
C GLY A 333 -14.65 12.85 20.90
N ILE A 334 -15.27 13.61 19.99
CA ILE A 334 -14.91 14.97 19.64
C ILE A 334 -15.82 15.98 20.36
N ASN A 335 -15.21 16.94 21.06
CA ASN A 335 -15.96 18.03 21.74
C ASN A 335 -16.23 19.24 20.83
N HIS A 336 -15.99 19.09 19.53
CA HIS A 336 -16.14 20.09 18.50
C HIS A 336 -17.31 19.69 17.62
N SER A 337 -18.14 20.65 17.20
CA SER A 337 -19.20 20.34 16.23
C SER A 337 -18.56 19.98 14.89
N CYS A 338 -18.75 18.75 14.45
CA CYS A 338 -18.28 18.29 13.15
C CYS A 338 -19.32 18.47 12.03
N VAL A 339 -20.51 18.91 12.38
CA VAL A 339 -21.54 19.23 11.38
C VAL A 339 -21.05 20.39 10.53
N THR A 340 -21.01 20.21 9.24
CA THR A 340 -20.53 21.21 8.27
C THR A 340 -19.07 21.68 8.45
N ALA A 341 -18.27 20.98 9.27
CA ALA A 341 -16.84 21.18 9.37
C ALA A 341 -16.12 20.58 8.16
N GLY A 342 -14.98 21.16 7.79
CA GLY A 342 -14.05 20.54 6.86
C GLY A 342 -13.12 19.55 7.58
N VAL A 343 -12.72 18.47 6.91
CA VAL A 343 -11.79 17.49 7.46
C VAL A 343 -10.62 17.30 6.51
N GLY A 344 -9.41 17.26 7.04
CA GLY A 344 -8.19 16.99 6.29
C GLY A 344 -7.28 16.03 7.03
N VAL A 345 -6.48 15.26 6.28
CA VAL A 345 -5.54 14.29 6.85
C VAL A 345 -4.15 14.54 6.33
N ILE A 346 -3.19 14.64 7.23
CA ILE A 346 -1.76 14.78 6.91
C ILE A 346 -1.06 13.46 7.22
N LYS A 347 -0.35 12.91 6.21
CA LYS A 347 0.44 11.67 6.31
C LYS A 347 -0.37 10.46 6.77
N ASP A 348 -1.65 10.39 6.41
CA ASP A 348 -2.59 9.33 6.82
C ASP A 348 -2.65 9.11 8.36
N GLN A 349 -2.09 10.02 9.14
CA GLN A 349 -1.91 9.92 10.58
C GLN A 349 -2.60 11.04 11.37
N PHE A 350 -2.46 12.29 10.93
CA PHE A 350 -2.96 13.45 11.66
C PHE A 350 -4.27 13.92 11.01
N VAL A 351 -5.37 13.74 11.71
CA VAL A 351 -6.70 14.16 11.27
C VAL A 351 -7.04 15.52 11.86
N PHE A 352 -7.41 16.47 11.02
CA PHE A 352 -7.82 17.81 11.40
C PHE A 352 -9.29 18.02 11.11
N VAL A 353 -10.03 18.52 12.08
CA VAL A 353 -11.40 19.02 11.93
C VAL A 353 -11.36 20.54 12.04
N VAL A 354 -11.85 21.22 11.02
CA VAL A 354 -11.66 22.66 10.82
C VAL A 354 -13.01 23.35 10.69
N GLY A 355 -13.26 24.36 11.52
CA GLY A 355 -14.48 25.13 11.48
C GLY A 355 -15.73 24.35 11.86
N GLY A 356 -16.84 24.56 11.17
CA GLY A 356 -18.14 23.94 11.44
C GLY A 356 -19.09 24.86 12.19
N MET A 357 -20.30 24.38 12.48
CA MET A 357 -21.37 25.16 13.09
C MET A 357 -21.67 24.64 14.50
N ASN A 358 -21.56 25.50 15.49
CA ASN A 358 -22.04 25.27 16.86
C ASN A 358 -22.79 26.51 17.32
N ARG A 359 -24.11 26.63 17.01
CA ARG A 359 -24.97 27.79 17.12
C ARG A 359 -24.61 28.94 16.16
N SER A 360 -23.34 29.15 15.85
CA SER A 360 -22.79 30.07 14.84
C SER A 360 -21.55 29.42 14.20
N SER A 361 -21.06 30.01 13.11
CA SER A 361 -19.82 29.58 12.47
C SER A 361 -18.63 29.60 13.44
N SER A 362 -17.70 28.67 13.28
CA SER A 362 -16.58 28.48 14.20
C SER A 362 -15.22 28.71 13.51
N ARG A 363 -14.27 29.23 14.27
CA ARG A 363 -12.84 29.26 13.87
C ARG A 363 -12.05 28.10 14.43
N SER A 364 -12.68 27.27 15.28
CA SER A 364 -11.98 26.23 16.03
C SER A 364 -11.41 25.16 15.12
N VAL A 365 -10.26 24.62 15.53
CA VAL A 365 -9.56 23.53 14.87
C VAL A 365 -9.21 22.48 15.92
N SER A 366 -9.49 21.24 15.61
CA SER A 366 -9.10 20.10 16.45
C SER A 366 -8.31 19.08 15.65
N MET A 367 -7.35 18.44 16.29
CA MET A 367 -6.48 17.44 15.67
C MET A 367 -6.50 16.13 16.46
N LEU A 368 -6.46 15.02 15.75
CA LEU A 368 -6.33 13.66 16.28
C LEU A 368 -5.09 13.00 15.68
N ASP A 369 -4.22 12.47 16.53
CA ASP A 369 -3.12 11.60 16.13
C ASP A 369 -3.54 10.15 16.28
N VAL A 370 -3.77 9.46 15.15
CA VAL A 370 -4.27 8.07 15.13
C VAL A 370 -3.20 7.03 15.49
N SER A 371 -1.92 7.42 15.50
CA SER A 371 -0.81 6.52 15.82
C SER A 371 -0.66 6.25 17.33
N LEU A 372 -1.34 7.02 18.16
CA LEU A 372 -1.27 6.89 19.62
C LEU A 372 -2.07 5.66 20.09
N GLN A 373 -1.59 5.00 21.14
CA GLN A 373 -2.32 3.91 21.80
C GLN A 373 -3.66 4.36 22.39
N LEU A 374 -3.71 5.58 22.89
CA LEU A 374 -4.91 6.23 23.40
C LEU A 374 -5.07 7.57 22.67
N PRO A 375 -5.58 7.57 21.43
CA PRO A 375 -5.76 8.81 20.68
C PRO A 375 -6.82 9.68 21.35
N CYS A 376 -6.59 10.99 21.33
CA CYS A 376 -7.57 11.96 21.81
C CYS A 376 -7.53 13.22 20.93
N TRP A 377 -8.67 13.88 20.81
CA TRP A 377 -8.78 15.15 20.09
C TRP A 377 -8.12 16.27 20.89
N VAL A 378 -7.25 17.03 20.24
CA VAL A 378 -6.50 18.13 20.81
C VAL A 378 -6.87 19.42 20.09
N PRO A 379 -7.30 20.49 20.82
CA PRO A 379 -7.56 21.78 20.20
C PRO A 379 -6.25 22.39 19.67
N MET A 380 -6.33 22.95 18.46
CA MET A 380 -5.25 23.62 17.75
C MET A 380 -5.47 25.14 17.73
N VAL A 381 -4.58 25.85 17.05
CA VAL A 381 -4.71 27.30 16.82
C VAL A 381 -5.90 27.58 15.92
N ASP A 382 -6.75 28.49 16.36
CA ASP A 382 -7.96 28.90 15.63
C ASP A 382 -7.62 29.55 14.27
N MET A 383 -8.51 29.35 13.28
CA MET A 383 -8.49 30.06 12.01
C MET A 383 -8.60 31.58 12.19
N LEU A 384 -8.23 32.34 11.16
CA LEU A 384 -8.38 33.79 11.14
C LEU A 384 -9.85 34.20 10.91
N VAL A 385 -10.58 33.42 10.12
CA VAL A 385 -11.99 33.66 9.75
C VAL A 385 -12.87 32.52 10.23
N SER A 386 -14.07 32.83 10.77
CA SER A 386 -15.08 31.82 11.10
C SER A 386 -15.63 31.20 9.82
N ARG A 387 -15.72 29.86 9.77
CA ARG A 387 -16.17 29.14 8.58
C ARG A 387 -16.97 27.89 8.94
N HIS A 388 -18.08 27.69 8.26
CA HIS A 388 -18.77 26.41 8.18
C HIS A 388 -19.05 26.08 6.71
N ARG A 389 -19.32 24.82 6.37
CA ARG A 389 -19.55 24.37 4.97
C ARG A 389 -18.37 24.71 4.04
N LEU A 390 -17.16 24.65 4.62
CA LEU A 390 -15.91 24.90 3.92
C LEU A 390 -15.36 23.60 3.32
N GLY A 391 -14.53 23.73 2.30
CA GLY A 391 -13.68 22.64 1.82
C GLY A 391 -12.32 22.67 2.48
N VAL A 392 -11.73 21.50 2.71
CA VAL A 392 -10.37 21.36 3.23
C VAL A 392 -9.52 20.52 2.28
N GLY A 393 -8.35 21.02 1.93
CA GLY A 393 -7.35 20.30 1.14
C GLY A 393 -6.01 20.26 1.88
N VAL A 394 -5.23 19.20 1.68
CA VAL A 394 -3.89 19.08 2.23
C VAL A 394 -2.88 19.06 1.10
N LEU A 395 -1.93 19.98 1.13
CA LEU A 395 -0.90 20.14 0.12
C LEU A 395 0.43 20.50 0.80
N ASP A 396 1.50 19.76 0.50
CA ASP A 396 2.84 19.95 1.08
C ASP A 396 2.84 20.06 2.62
N ASP A 397 2.13 19.13 3.29
CA ASP A 397 1.95 19.13 4.75
C ASP A 397 1.26 20.40 5.30
N CYS A 398 0.68 21.24 4.47
CA CYS A 398 -0.13 22.40 4.84
C CYS A 398 -1.62 22.11 4.66
N LEU A 399 -2.44 22.64 5.57
CA LEU A 399 -3.88 22.48 5.55
C LEU A 399 -4.52 23.75 5.00
N TYR A 400 -5.26 23.65 3.91
CA TYR A 400 -5.97 24.77 3.26
C TYR A 400 -7.44 24.73 3.63
N ALA A 401 -7.94 25.82 4.24
CA ALA A 401 -9.35 26.06 4.51
C ALA A 401 -9.90 26.97 3.39
N VAL A 402 -10.76 26.43 2.55
CA VAL A 402 -11.21 27.04 1.29
C VAL A 402 -12.67 27.42 1.37
N GLY A 403 -12.98 28.68 1.16
CA GLY A 403 -14.35 29.17 1.12
C GLY A 403 -15.14 28.92 2.40
N GLY A 404 -16.36 28.44 2.25
CA GLY A 404 -17.33 28.26 3.33
C GLY A 404 -18.26 29.44 3.50
N HIS A 405 -18.90 29.56 4.65
CA HIS A 405 -19.85 30.62 5.01
C HIS A 405 -19.57 31.12 6.43
N ASP A 406 -19.66 32.43 6.67
CA ASP A 406 -19.35 33.07 7.95
C ASP A 406 -20.58 33.49 8.76
N ASP A 407 -21.74 32.91 8.48
CA ASP A 407 -23.11 33.27 8.94
C ASP A 407 -23.71 34.50 8.24
N THR A 408 -22.91 35.29 7.53
CA THR A 408 -23.41 36.48 6.80
C THR A 408 -23.40 36.28 5.29
N SER A 409 -22.36 35.60 4.76
CA SER A 409 -22.20 35.38 3.32
C SER A 409 -21.27 34.23 3.01
N ALA A 410 -21.38 33.70 1.80
CA ALA A 410 -20.41 32.78 1.24
C ALA A 410 -19.05 33.46 1.08
N LEU A 411 -17.98 32.71 1.32
CA LEU A 411 -16.59 33.20 1.31
C LEU A 411 -15.85 32.80 0.06
N ASN A 412 -15.08 33.72 -0.51
CA ASN A 412 -14.04 33.39 -1.50
C ASN A 412 -12.64 33.31 -0.90
N SER A 413 -12.50 33.73 0.35
CA SER A 413 -11.21 33.75 1.03
C SER A 413 -10.68 32.34 1.34
N VAL A 414 -9.35 32.23 1.30
CA VAL A 414 -8.63 30.97 1.59
C VAL A 414 -7.54 31.27 2.61
N GLU A 415 -7.43 30.41 3.60
CA GLU A 415 -6.35 30.46 4.56
C GLU A 415 -5.62 29.11 4.66
N VAL A 416 -4.33 29.16 4.92
CA VAL A 416 -3.47 28.00 5.01
C VAL A 416 -2.84 27.91 6.41
N PHE A 417 -2.90 26.73 6.96
CA PHE A 417 -2.23 26.37 8.22
C PHE A 417 -0.93 25.65 7.91
N ASP A 418 0.17 26.24 8.30
CA ASP A 418 1.45 25.59 8.29
C ASP A 418 1.63 24.80 9.59
N VAL A 419 1.66 23.48 9.45
CA VAL A 419 1.75 22.56 10.58
C VAL A 419 3.10 22.68 11.30
N GLY A 420 4.18 23.01 10.57
CA GLY A 420 5.53 23.15 11.13
C GLY A 420 5.67 24.34 12.08
N ILE A 421 5.09 25.47 11.72
CA ILE A 421 5.14 26.70 12.52
C ILE A 421 3.85 26.98 13.33
N GLN A 422 2.81 26.16 13.13
CA GLN A 422 1.51 26.24 13.80
C GLN A 422 0.82 27.63 13.65
N LYS A 423 0.82 28.15 12.44
CA LYS A 423 0.22 29.46 12.15
C LYS A 423 -0.69 29.42 10.93
N TRP A 424 -1.81 30.13 11.03
CA TRP A 424 -2.68 30.43 9.90
C TRP A 424 -2.20 31.69 9.19
N ARG A 425 -2.29 31.72 7.86
CA ARG A 425 -2.10 32.90 7.04
C ARG A 425 -3.10 32.90 5.88
N MET A 426 -3.49 34.09 5.45
CA MET A 426 -4.30 34.23 4.22
C MET A 426 -3.42 33.97 2.99
N VAL A 427 -4.02 33.39 1.98
CA VAL A 427 -3.47 33.26 0.61
C VAL A 427 -4.43 33.92 -0.36
N THR A 428 -4.06 33.97 -1.66
CA THR A 428 -4.91 34.58 -2.69
C THR A 428 -6.30 33.94 -2.68
N SER A 429 -7.34 34.80 -2.71
CA SER A 429 -8.74 34.37 -2.69
C SER A 429 -9.20 33.81 -4.04
N MET A 430 -10.18 32.91 -4.03
CA MET A 430 -10.89 32.48 -5.23
C MET A 430 -11.58 33.66 -5.93
N THR A 431 -11.88 33.53 -7.21
CA THR A 431 -12.66 34.52 -7.97
C THR A 431 -14.10 34.52 -7.51
N ILE A 432 -14.68 33.36 -7.21
CA ILE A 432 -16.08 33.17 -6.84
C ILE A 432 -16.18 32.72 -5.38
N ALA A 433 -17.06 33.37 -4.60
CA ALA A 433 -17.38 32.90 -3.25
C ALA A 433 -18.14 31.56 -3.33
N ARG A 434 -17.80 30.63 -2.43
CA ARG A 434 -18.33 29.25 -2.46
C ARG A 434 -18.52 28.69 -1.06
N SER A 435 -19.72 28.25 -0.76
CA SER A 435 -20.05 27.40 0.39
C SER A 435 -20.51 26.01 -0.09
N HIS A 436 -20.47 24.95 0.73
CA HIS A 436 -20.81 23.57 0.34
C HIS A 436 -20.06 23.08 -0.92
N LEU A 437 -18.86 23.55 -1.11
CA LEU A 437 -18.00 23.19 -2.25
C LEU A 437 -17.27 21.89 -1.99
N GLY A 438 -16.89 21.19 -3.07
CA GLY A 438 -15.91 20.11 -3.02
C GLY A 438 -14.48 20.66 -3.15
N VAL A 439 -13.56 20.18 -2.31
CA VAL A 439 -12.13 20.51 -2.41
C VAL A 439 -11.32 19.24 -2.48
N CYS A 440 -10.39 19.18 -3.43
CA CYS A 440 -9.44 18.08 -3.54
C CYS A 440 -8.07 18.57 -4.02
N VAL A 441 -7.05 17.74 -3.82
CA VAL A 441 -5.68 18.04 -4.23
C VAL A 441 -5.20 16.98 -5.22
N LEU A 442 -4.79 17.42 -6.40
CA LEU A 442 -4.29 16.54 -7.45
C LEU A 442 -3.14 17.22 -8.20
N ASN A 443 -2.07 16.48 -8.47
CA ASN A 443 -0.87 16.96 -9.18
C ASN A 443 -0.30 18.26 -8.58
N ASN A 444 -0.18 18.31 -7.27
CA ASN A 444 0.30 19.47 -6.49
C ASN A 444 -0.52 20.76 -6.72
N ARG A 445 -1.80 20.63 -7.05
CA ARG A 445 -2.76 21.73 -7.22
C ARG A 445 -4.02 21.45 -6.43
N LEU A 446 -4.66 22.52 -5.96
CA LEU A 446 -5.92 22.43 -5.21
C LEU A 446 -7.08 22.86 -6.11
N TYR A 447 -8.12 22.05 -6.13
CA TYR A 447 -9.32 22.30 -6.93
C TYR A 447 -10.48 22.63 -6.01
N ALA A 448 -11.15 23.76 -6.30
CA ALA A 448 -12.41 24.20 -5.68
C ALA A 448 -13.54 24.00 -6.69
N VAL A 449 -14.43 23.06 -6.41
CA VAL A 449 -15.43 22.57 -7.34
C VAL A 449 -16.82 22.96 -6.86
N GLY A 450 -17.65 23.51 -7.73
CA GLY A 450 -19.08 23.78 -7.50
C GLY A 450 -19.38 24.59 -6.24
N GLY A 451 -20.40 24.17 -5.50
CA GLY A 451 -20.86 24.82 -4.27
C GLY A 451 -22.00 25.82 -4.53
N ASN A 452 -22.21 26.75 -3.59
CA ASN A 452 -23.25 27.78 -3.62
C ASN A 452 -22.65 29.14 -3.25
N ASN A 453 -23.04 30.19 -3.95
CA ASN A 453 -22.58 31.57 -3.73
C ASN A 453 -23.65 32.49 -3.10
N ASP A 454 -24.60 31.91 -2.36
CA ASP A 454 -25.79 32.53 -1.77
C ASP A 454 -26.87 32.94 -2.78
N SER A 455 -26.51 33.09 -4.06
CA SER A 455 -27.45 33.46 -5.11
C SER A 455 -27.84 32.27 -6.00
N SER A 456 -26.93 31.34 -6.19
CA SER A 456 -27.11 30.19 -7.09
C SER A 456 -26.16 29.04 -6.79
N THR A 457 -26.55 27.84 -7.17
CA THR A 457 -25.69 26.66 -7.19
C THR A 457 -24.73 26.73 -8.37
N LEU A 458 -23.46 26.41 -8.14
CA LEU A 458 -22.37 26.60 -9.08
C LEU A 458 -22.02 25.32 -9.83
N LYS A 459 -21.63 25.45 -11.10
CA LYS A 459 -20.98 24.43 -11.90
C LYS A 459 -19.50 24.72 -12.16
N SER A 460 -19.07 25.95 -11.86
CA SER A 460 -17.71 26.42 -12.11
C SER A 460 -16.67 25.75 -11.21
N VAL A 461 -15.45 25.64 -11.72
CA VAL A 461 -14.30 25.02 -11.04
C VAL A 461 -13.11 25.96 -11.12
N GLU A 462 -12.44 26.15 -10.00
CA GLU A 462 -11.21 26.92 -9.92
C GLU A 462 -10.06 26.03 -9.43
N CYS A 463 -8.87 26.23 -9.99
CA CYS A 463 -7.64 25.51 -9.67
C CYS A 463 -6.60 26.47 -9.10
N TYR A 464 -6.07 26.18 -7.93
CA TYR A 464 -5.01 26.95 -7.26
C TYR A 464 -3.65 26.35 -7.50
N ASP A 465 -2.72 27.18 -7.93
CA ASP A 465 -1.30 26.85 -8.04
C ASP A 465 -0.54 27.49 -6.86
N PRO A 466 -0.05 26.69 -5.88
CA PRO A 466 0.61 27.23 -4.70
C PRO A 466 1.97 27.91 -5.02
N SER A 467 2.62 27.54 -6.12
CA SER A 467 3.89 28.12 -6.52
C SER A 467 3.76 29.54 -7.05
N LEU A 468 2.59 29.86 -7.62
CA LEU A 468 2.25 31.17 -8.18
C LEU A 468 1.34 31.98 -7.27
N ASP A 469 0.78 31.37 -6.22
CA ASP A 469 -0.30 31.92 -5.37
C ASP A 469 -1.46 32.49 -6.20
N THR A 470 -1.94 31.73 -7.19
CA THR A 470 -3.00 32.17 -8.10
C THR A 470 -4.08 31.14 -8.32
N TRP A 471 -5.33 31.61 -8.47
CA TRP A 471 -6.46 30.81 -8.89
C TRP A 471 -6.73 31.00 -10.38
N THR A 472 -7.00 29.90 -11.09
CA THR A 472 -7.38 29.90 -12.51
C THR A 472 -8.65 29.10 -12.69
N GLN A 473 -9.58 29.60 -13.50
CA GLN A 473 -10.78 28.86 -13.87
C GLN A 473 -10.41 27.72 -14.83
N VAL A 474 -10.97 26.56 -14.58
CA VAL A 474 -10.87 25.37 -15.45
C VAL A 474 -12.25 25.02 -16.01
N ALA A 475 -12.36 23.90 -16.76
CA ALA A 475 -13.63 23.52 -17.37
C ALA A 475 -14.75 23.34 -16.34
N ASP A 476 -15.92 23.88 -16.63
CA ASP A 476 -17.13 23.77 -15.83
C ASP A 476 -17.71 22.35 -15.88
N MET A 477 -18.34 21.92 -14.78
CA MET A 477 -19.19 20.72 -14.77
C MET A 477 -20.39 20.90 -15.72
N SER A 478 -20.98 19.80 -16.16
CA SER A 478 -22.20 19.88 -16.99
C SER A 478 -23.44 20.26 -16.17
N VAL A 479 -23.47 19.92 -14.87
CA VAL A 479 -24.56 20.18 -13.95
C VAL A 479 -24.05 20.99 -12.75
N CYS A 480 -24.79 22.04 -12.37
CA CYS A 480 -24.52 22.77 -11.13
C CYS A 480 -24.84 21.88 -9.93
N ARG A 481 -23.95 21.86 -8.93
CA ARG A 481 -24.18 21.06 -7.73
C ARG A 481 -23.45 21.59 -6.50
N SER A 482 -24.07 21.34 -5.36
CA SER A 482 -23.65 21.78 -4.04
C SER A 482 -23.79 20.59 -3.06
N GLY A 483 -22.93 20.50 -2.04
CA GLY A 483 -22.98 19.45 -1.03
C GLY A 483 -22.81 18.03 -1.57
N PHE A 484 -22.07 17.88 -2.61
CA PHE A 484 -21.71 16.60 -3.22
C PHE A 484 -20.44 16.02 -2.60
N GLY A 485 -20.24 14.72 -2.80
CA GLY A 485 -18.99 14.08 -2.46
C GLY A 485 -17.93 14.26 -3.53
N ILE A 486 -16.67 14.41 -3.12
CA ILE A 486 -15.52 14.49 -4.03
C ILE A 486 -14.47 13.44 -3.68
N GLY A 487 -13.98 12.72 -4.69
CA GLY A 487 -12.94 11.69 -4.54
C GLY A 487 -11.95 11.72 -5.69
N ILE A 488 -10.78 11.12 -5.49
CA ILE A 488 -9.73 11.01 -6.51
C ILE A 488 -9.36 9.55 -6.65
N LEU A 489 -9.35 9.07 -7.90
CA LEU A 489 -8.79 7.77 -8.26
C LEU A 489 -7.98 7.93 -9.56
N ASP A 490 -6.79 7.35 -9.60
CA ASP A 490 -5.92 7.27 -10.79
C ASP A 490 -5.76 8.59 -11.57
N GLY A 491 -5.64 9.70 -10.82
CA GLY A 491 -5.46 11.02 -11.43
C GLY A 491 -6.74 11.66 -11.98
N VAL A 492 -7.91 11.11 -11.68
CA VAL A 492 -9.23 11.60 -12.07
C VAL A 492 -9.99 12.09 -10.84
N ILE A 493 -10.64 13.25 -10.94
CA ILE A 493 -11.50 13.83 -9.91
C ILE A 493 -12.94 13.37 -10.16
N TYR A 494 -13.56 12.74 -9.18
CA TYR A 494 -14.96 12.30 -9.22
C TYR A 494 -15.83 13.19 -8.34
N VAL A 495 -16.96 13.62 -8.89
CA VAL A 495 -17.97 14.44 -8.22
C VAL A 495 -19.28 13.66 -8.20
N ILE A 496 -19.79 13.37 -7.01
CA ILE A 496 -20.81 12.34 -6.80
C ILE A 496 -21.99 12.92 -6.02
N GLY A 497 -23.18 12.83 -6.60
CA GLY A 497 -24.42 13.27 -5.96
C GLY A 497 -24.50 14.77 -5.71
N GLY A 498 -24.98 15.16 -4.52
CA GLY A 498 -25.25 16.52 -4.13
C GLY A 498 -26.66 16.97 -4.51
N TYR A 499 -26.88 18.27 -4.53
CA TYR A 499 -28.18 18.85 -4.94
C TYR A 499 -28.00 20.05 -5.85
N THR A 500 -29.01 20.28 -6.71
CA THR A 500 -29.24 21.52 -7.44
C THR A 500 -30.15 22.42 -6.63
N GLU A 501 -30.63 23.50 -7.21
CA GLU A 501 -31.66 24.33 -6.56
C GLU A 501 -33.03 23.64 -6.44
N SER A 502 -33.24 22.54 -7.18
CA SER A 502 -34.54 21.88 -7.32
C SER A 502 -34.59 20.42 -6.93
N GLU A 503 -33.45 19.71 -6.94
CA GLU A 503 -33.47 18.27 -6.76
C GLU A 503 -32.14 17.73 -6.20
N PHE A 504 -32.21 16.58 -5.51
CA PHE A 504 -31.07 15.78 -5.13
C PHE A 504 -30.58 14.93 -6.31
N LEU A 505 -29.27 14.75 -6.42
CA LEU A 505 -28.64 14.08 -7.52
C LEU A 505 -28.11 12.67 -7.13
N ASN A 506 -28.28 11.72 -8.02
CA ASN A 506 -27.53 10.45 -8.02
C ASN A 506 -26.45 10.43 -9.11
N SER A 507 -26.42 11.44 -9.97
CA SER A 507 -25.50 11.53 -11.09
C SER A 507 -24.06 11.74 -10.66
N VAL A 508 -23.13 11.20 -11.46
CA VAL A 508 -21.70 11.23 -11.20
C VAL A 508 -20.97 11.78 -12.41
N GLN A 509 -20.01 12.67 -12.15
CA GLN A 509 -19.14 13.23 -13.17
C GLN A 509 -17.68 13.03 -12.80
N ALA A 510 -16.85 12.75 -13.81
CA ALA A 510 -15.42 12.56 -13.68
C ALA A 510 -14.67 13.63 -14.48
N PHE A 511 -13.65 14.23 -13.89
CA PHE A 511 -12.80 15.23 -14.51
C PHE A 511 -11.37 14.70 -14.64
N SER A 512 -10.87 14.69 -15.87
CA SER A 512 -9.47 14.41 -16.17
C SER A 512 -8.70 15.73 -16.36
N PRO A 513 -7.84 16.12 -15.42
CA PRO A 513 -7.06 17.36 -15.56
C PRO A 513 -6.06 17.32 -16.73
N SER A 514 -5.62 16.13 -17.16
CA SER A 514 -4.73 15.98 -18.32
C SER A 514 -5.41 16.37 -19.63
N ASP A 515 -6.70 16.09 -19.76
CA ASP A 515 -7.48 16.32 -20.96
C ASP A 515 -8.34 17.61 -20.85
N GLY A 516 -8.52 18.08 -19.62
CA GLY A 516 -9.36 19.26 -19.32
C GLY A 516 -10.86 19.03 -19.56
N VAL A 517 -11.32 17.77 -19.53
CA VAL A 517 -12.70 17.40 -19.93
C VAL A 517 -13.44 16.71 -18.79
N TRP A 518 -14.74 17.06 -18.65
CA TRP A 518 -15.70 16.35 -17.82
C TRP A 518 -16.42 15.26 -18.61
N SER A 519 -16.51 14.08 -18.02
CA SER A 519 -17.29 12.94 -18.54
C SER A 519 -18.34 12.50 -17.53
N THR A 520 -19.47 11.97 -18.03
CA THR A 520 -20.50 11.34 -17.19
C THR A 520 -20.20 9.85 -17.11
N ILE A 521 -20.29 9.28 -15.90
CA ILE A 521 -20.10 7.85 -15.64
C ILE A 521 -21.41 7.27 -15.07
N ALA A 522 -21.39 5.98 -14.68
CA ALA A 522 -22.57 5.32 -14.11
C ALA A 522 -23.10 6.05 -12.88
N ASP A 523 -24.42 6.26 -12.83
CA ASP A 523 -25.11 6.90 -11.71
C ASP A 523 -25.22 5.95 -10.51
N MET A 524 -25.31 6.52 -9.30
CA MET A 524 -25.65 5.79 -8.07
C MET A 524 -27.10 5.29 -8.09
N GLU A 525 -27.41 4.31 -7.24
CA GLU A 525 -28.79 3.87 -7.02
C GLU A 525 -29.64 4.95 -6.32
N ALA A 526 -29.08 5.56 -5.27
CA ALA A 526 -29.77 6.57 -4.48
C ALA A 526 -29.25 7.99 -4.73
N CYS A 527 -30.17 8.97 -4.79
CA CYS A 527 -29.82 10.39 -4.68
C CYS A 527 -29.34 10.68 -3.28
N ARG A 528 -28.17 11.32 -3.11
CA ARG A 528 -27.65 11.60 -1.77
C ARG A 528 -26.69 12.79 -1.71
N TYR A 529 -26.69 13.40 -0.55
CA TYR A 529 -25.81 14.50 -0.13
C TYR A 529 -24.75 13.93 0.82
N ASN A 530 -23.46 13.78 0.39
CA ASN A 530 -22.59 12.93 1.21
C ASN A 530 -21.09 13.00 1.00
N PRO A 531 -20.35 12.54 2.05
CA PRO A 531 -18.92 12.28 1.90
C PRO A 531 -18.64 11.11 0.96
N VAL A 532 -17.62 11.29 0.15
CA VAL A 532 -17.00 10.29 -0.70
C VAL A 532 -15.58 10.03 -0.22
N ILE A 533 -15.20 8.78 -0.16
CA ILE A 533 -13.91 8.34 0.34
C ILE A 533 -13.25 7.44 -0.70
N SER A 534 -12.03 7.78 -1.09
CA SER A 534 -11.21 6.95 -1.98
C SER A 534 -10.33 6.02 -1.15
N LEU A 535 -10.50 4.72 -1.30
CA LEU A 535 -9.71 3.70 -0.59
C LEU A 535 -9.51 2.48 -1.49
N ASP A 536 -8.27 1.99 -1.57
CA ASP A 536 -7.88 0.77 -2.30
C ASP A 536 -8.39 0.71 -3.74
N GLY A 537 -8.31 1.85 -4.47
CA GLY A 537 -8.75 1.94 -5.87
C GLY A 537 -10.26 1.98 -6.07
N LEU A 538 -11.05 2.13 -5.01
CA LEU A 538 -12.51 2.22 -5.02
C LEU A 538 -13.00 3.54 -4.42
N LEU A 539 -14.20 3.98 -4.80
CA LEU A 539 -14.90 5.09 -4.15
C LEU A 539 -16.03 4.57 -3.28
N TYR A 540 -16.00 4.94 -2.01
CA TYR A 540 -17.02 4.62 -1.03
C TYR A 540 -17.90 5.84 -0.80
N VAL A 541 -19.20 5.71 -1.00
CA VAL A 541 -20.21 6.72 -0.67
C VAL A 541 -21.00 6.21 0.52
N MET A 542 -20.89 6.89 1.65
CA MET A 542 -21.41 6.40 2.92
C MET A 542 -22.55 7.26 3.45
N GLY A 543 -23.66 6.62 3.75
CA GLY A 543 -24.80 7.26 4.41
C GLY A 543 -25.37 8.41 3.58
N GLY A 544 -25.83 9.51 4.25
CA GLY A 544 -26.35 10.75 3.72
C GLY A 544 -27.84 10.95 3.79
N ASP A 545 -28.25 12.14 3.32
CA ASP A 545 -29.65 12.54 3.33
C ASP A 545 -30.25 12.55 1.94
N THR A 546 -31.51 12.19 1.87
CA THR A 546 -32.43 12.51 0.79
C THR A 546 -33.46 13.50 1.32
N ASP A 547 -34.38 13.96 0.47
CA ASP A 547 -35.51 14.85 0.88
C ASP A 547 -36.36 14.29 2.05
N SER A 548 -36.30 12.98 2.32
CA SER A 548 -37.30 12.32 3.16
C SER A 548 -36.72 11.45 4.29
N TYR A 549 -35.49 11.00 4.14
CA TYR A 549 -34.86 10.07 5.10
C TYR A 549 -33.33 9.99 4.96
N ALA A 550 -32.66 9.60 6.03
CA ALA A 550 -31.25 9.26 6.00
C ALA A 550 -31.04 7.92 5.27
N VAL A 551 -30.01 7.85 4.44
CA VAL A 551 -29.66 6.63 3.71
C VAL A 551 -28.69 5.81 4.53
N ASP A 552 -29.04 4.56 4.84
CA ASP A 552 -28.31 3.64 5.72
C ASP A 552 -27.39 2.66 4.99
N SER A 553 -27.11 2.90 3.71
CA SER A 553 -26.29 2.04 2.87
C SER A 553 -24.97 2.67 2.44
N VAL A 554 -23.99 1.82 2.15
CA VAL A 554 -22.73 2.18 1.48
C VAL A 554 -22.80 1.74 0.03
N GLU A 555 -22.62 2.67 -0.90
CA GLU A 555 -22.42 2.36 -2.31
C GLU A 555 -20.93 2.46 -2.66
N ILE A 556 -20.44 1.49 -3.44
CA ILE A 556 -19.03 1.36 -3.80
C ILE A 556 -18.91 1.36 -5.32
N TYR A 557 -18.14 2.30 -5.85
CA TYR A 557 -17.84 2.40 -7.28
C TYR A 557 -16.50 1.75 -7.61
N ASP A 558 -16.52 0.90 -8.63
CA ASP A 558 -15.32 0.31 -9.22
C ASP A 558 -15.07 0.96 -10.60
N PRO A 559 -13.99 1.74 -10.77
CA PRO A 559 -13.68 2.41 -12.03
C PRO A 559 -13.33 1.43 -13.17
N ASN A 560 -12.82 0.23 -12.85
CA ASN A 560 -12.45 -0.76 -13.87
C ASN A 560 -13.66 -1.33 -14.60
N THR A 561 -14.77 -1.47 -13.88
CA THR A 561 -16.01 -2.02 -14.42
C THR A 561 -17.06 -0.95 -14.74
N ASN A 562 -16.84 0.28 -14.28
CA ASN A 562 -17.80 1.39 -14.31
C ASN A 562 -19.16 1.00 -13.72
N THR A 563 -19.13 0.31 -12.55
CA THR A 563 -20.34 -0.19 -11.89
C THR A 563 -20.36 0.18 -10.41
N TRP A 564 -21.59 0.30 -9.88
CA TRP A 564 -21.85 0.48 -8.47
C TRP A 564 -22.27 -0.85 -7.82
N SER A 565 -21.77 -1.11 -6.63
CA SER A 565 -22.21 -2.19 -5.75
C SER A 565 -22.69 -1.62 -4.43
N LYS A 566 -23.76 -2.19 -3.88
CA LYS A 566 -24.36 -1.75 -2.63
C LYS A 566 -24.05 -2.72 -1.51
N ARG A 567 -23.63 -2.22 -0.36
CA ARG A 567 -23.56 -2.96 0.89
C ARG A 567 -24.60 -2.40 1.84
N GLU A 568 -25.48 -3.26 2.32
CA GLU A 568 -26.36 -2.93 3.42
C GLU A 568 -25.53 -2.90 4.70
N THR A 569 -25.55 -1.77 5.37
CA THR A 569 -24.89 -1.59 6.66
C THR A 569 -25.94 -1.05 7.61
N LEU A 570 -25.97 -1.55 8.85
CA LEU A 570 -26.81 -0.97 9.91
C LEU A 570 -26.25 0.41 10.32
N LEU A 571 -26.29 1.37 9.39
CA LEU A 571 -26.02 2.77 9.69
C LEU A 571 -27.28 3.38 10.27
N THR A 572 -27.35 3.51 11.59
CA THR A 572 -28.49 4.16 12.27
C THR A 572 -28.34 5.68 12.36
N ASP A 573 -27.19 6.21 11.94
CA ASP A 573 -26.79 7.58 12.21
C ASP A 573 -26.35 8.31 10.92
N GLN A 574 -26.60 9.62 10.88
CA GLN A 574 -26.16 10.47 9.76
C GLN A 574 -24.64 10.62 9.75
N ILE A 575 -23.99 10.27 8.63
CA ILE A 575 -22.57 10.47 8.41
C ILE A 575 -22.37 11.79 7.66
N TYR A 576 -21.64 12.72 8.26
CA TYR A 576 -21.35 14.04 7.70
C TYR A 576 -20.00 14.12 7.01
N ASN A 577 -19.04 13.30 7.44
CA ASN A 577 -17.70 13.31 6.89
C ASN A 577 -17.01 11.95 7.10
N GLY A 578 -15.96 11.71 6.32
CA GLY A 578 -15.13 10.52 6.46
C GLY A 578 -13.76 10.74 5.83
N VAL A 579 -12.74 10.16 6.42
CA VAL A 579 -11.36 10.26 5.94
C VAL A 579 -10.63 8.95 6.10
N VAL A 580 -9.70 8.69 5.18
CA VAL A 580 -8.81 7.53 5.23
C VAL A 580 -7.61 7.84 6.12
N VAL A 581 -7.31 6.93 7.01
CA VAL A 581 -6.15 7.01 7.92
C VAL A 581 -5.47 5.65 8.04
N HIS A 582 -4.25 5.64 8.54
CA HIS A 582 -3.62 4.41 8.98
C HIS A 582 -4.45 3.75 10.08
N ARG A 583 -4.49 2.42 10.07
CA ARG A 583 -5.19 1.64 11.09
C ARG A 583 -4.61 1.95 12.48
N PRO A 584 -5.42 2.43 13.44
CA PRO A 584 -4.92 2.71 14.78
C PRO A 584 -4.44 1.45 15.51
N PRO A 585 -3.41 1.53 16.38
CA PRO A 585 -2.84 0.36 17.06
C PRO A 585 -3.83 -0.42 17.94
N HIS A 586 -4.86 0.26 18.47
CA HIS A 586 -5.89 -0.34 19.32
C HIS A 586 -7.04 -0.97 18.53
N PHE A 587 -7.21 -0.60 17.26
CA PHE A 587 -8.22 -1.16 16.37
C PHE A 587 -7.71 -2.48 15.78
N ARG A 588 -7.90 -3.58 16.53
CA ARG A 588 -7.38 -4.91 16.18
C ARG A 588 -8.47 -5.77 15.54
N THR A 589 -8.08 -6.57 14.54
CA THR A 589 -8.83 -7.79 14.17
C THR A 589 -8.62 -8.82 15.27
N ASN A 590 -9.68 -9.24 15.92
CA ASN A 590 -9.64 -10.42 16.79
C ASN A 590 -9.32 -11.68 16.00
#